data_c1ca33600a677677889d6febb3492af8
#
_entry.id   c1ca33600a677677889d6febb3492af8
#
_cell.length_a   1.000
_cell.length_b   1.000
_cell.length_c   1.000
_cell.angle_alpha   90.00
_cell.angle_beta   90.00
_cell.angle_gamma   90.00
#
_symmetry.space_group_name_H-M   'P 1'
#
loop_
_entity.id
_entity.type
_entity.pdbx_description
1 polymer ?
#
loop_
_entity_poly.entity_id
_entity_poly.type
_entity_poly.pdbx_seq_one_letter_code
_entity_poly.pdbx_strand_id
1 'polypeptide(L)' 'MMSNKTLQDYLAMPYTIEVIPDDGAWFVQIKELKGCMTQVDNWDDILPAIEEAKRLWIEVALERGREIPEPLGILS' A
#
# COMPACT_ATOMS: atom_id res chain seq x y z
N MET A 1 -0.71 14.69 -22.40
CA MET A 1 -1.66 14.84 -21.39
C MET A 1 -1.34 14.11 -20.17
N MET A 2 -1.31 14.78 -19.13
CA MET A 2 -0.92 14.16 -17.96
C MET A 2 -2.03 13.46 -17.29
N SER A 3 -1.68 12.47 -16.58
CA SER A 3 -2.62 11.71 -15.85
C SER A 3 -2.94 12.43 -14.56
N ASN A 4 -4.22 12.62 -14.27
CA ASN A 4 -4.63 13.26 -13.04
C ASN A 4 -5.21 12.27 -12.08
N LYS A 5 -4.45 11.22 -11.78
CA LYS A 5 -4.91 10.24 -10.83
C LYS A 5 -5.03 10.85 -9.45
N THR A 6 -6.13 10.55 -8.80
CA THR A 6 -6.37 11.03 -7.45
C THR A 6 -6.04 9.96 -6.44
N LEU A 7 -6.10 10.32 -5.16
CA LEU A 7 -5.92 9.35 -4.11
C LEU A 7 -6.87 8.17 -4.27
N GLN A 8 -8.13 8.45 -4.62
CA GLN A 8 -9.12 7.39 -4.79
C GLN A 8 -8.72 6.43 -5.90
N ASP A 9 -8.16 6.95 -6.98
CA ASP A 9 -7.74 6.09 -8.07
C ASP A 9 -6.67 5.12 -7.61
N TYR A 10 -5.68 5.60 -6.86
CA TYR A 10 -4.62 4.73 -6.38
C TYR A 10 -5.13 3.73 -5.36
N LEU A 11 -6.03 4.15 -4.48
CA LEU A 11 -6.55 3.24 -3.47
C LEU A 11 -7.35 2.09 -4.07
N ALA A 12 -7.91 2.30 -5.26
CA ALA A 12 -8.68 1.25 -5.93
C ALA A 12 -7.81 0.29 -6.72
N MET A 13 -6.53 0.55 -6.87
CA MET A 13 -5.66 -0.32 -7.66
C MET A 13 -5.30 -1.58 -6.89
N PRO A 14 -5.10 -2.70 -7.60
CA PRO A 14 -4.82 -3.98 -6.95
C PRO A 14 -3.34 -4.14 -6.60
N TYR A 15 -2.88 -3.39 -5.62
CA TYR A 15 -1.51 -3.52 -5.15
C TYR A 15 -1.32 -4.86 -4.45
N THR A 16 -0.09 -5.34 -4.44
CA THR A 16 0.24 -6.63 -3.86
C THR A 16 0.48 -6.49 -2.37
N ILE A 17 -0.34 -7.15 -1.58
CA ILE A 17 -0.19 -7.17 -0.12
C ILE A 17 0.56 -8.43 0.27
N GLU A 18 1.68 -8.26 0.94
CA GLU A 18 2.47 -9.39 1.39
C GLU A 18 2.40 -9.48 2.91
N VAL A 19 2.06 -10.67 3.40
CA VAL A 19 1.89 -10.91 4.83
C VAL A 19 2.92 -11.92 5.28
N ILE A 20 3.73 -11.55 6.27
CA ILE A 20 4.79 -12.41 6.77
C ILE A 20 4.63 -12.60 8.27
N PRO A 21 4.52 -13.84 8.75
CA PRO A 21 4.45 -14.06 10.18
C PRO A 21 5.78 -13.73 10.84
N ASP A 22 5.72 -13.08 11.99
CA ASP A 22 6.92 -12.62 12.66
C ASP A 22 6.74 -12.73 14.16
N ASP A 23 7.11 -13.90 14.71
CA ASP A 23 7.18 -14.10 16.16
C ASP A 23 5.89 -13.70 16.89
N GLY A 24 4.77 -14.26 16.44
CA GLY A 24 3.49 -13.98 17.08
C GLY A 24 2.75 -12.77 16.55
N ALA A 25 3.37 -12.05 15.63
CA ALA A 25 2.74 -10.90 14.99
C ALA A 25 2.73 -11.10 13.48
N TRP A 26 2.19 -10.13 12.76
CA TRP A 26 2.11 -10.18 11.30
C TRP A 26 2.74 -8.93 10.72
N PHE A 27 3.79 -9.11 9.93
CA PHE A 27 4.39 -8.01 9.19
C PHE A 27 3.70 -7.93 7.83
N VAL A 28 3.22 -6.74 7.47
CA VAL A 28 2.43 -6.55 6.26
C VAL A 28 3.02 -5.42 5.45
N GLN A 29 3.14 -5.62 4.15
CA GLN A 29 3.68 -4.56 3.30
C GLN A 29 3.01 -4.57 1.93
N ILE A 30 3.06 -3.42 1.27
CA ILE A 30 2.65 -3.28 -0.12
C ILE A 30 3.92 -3.37 -0.95
N LYS A 31 4.05 -4.41 -1.75
CA LYS A 31 5.32 -4.69 -2.42
C LYS A 31 5.73 -3.57 -3.38
N GLU A 32 4.79 -2.99 -4.08
CA GLU A 32 5.10 -1.97 -5.08
C GLU A 32 5.41 -0.62 -4.47
N LEU A 33 5.00 -0.39 -3.23
CA LEU A 33 5.19 0.90 -2.58
C LEU A 33 6.29 0.76 -1.53
N LYS A 34 7.50 1.12 -1.91
CA LYS A 34 8.65 0.92 -1.05
C LYS A 34 8.49 1.69 0.25
N GLY A 35 8.62 0.98 1.36
CA GLY A 35 8.46 1.59 2.67
C GLY A 35 7.05 1.59 3.19
N CYS A 36 6.08 1.11 2.41
CA CYS A 36 4.70 1.04 2.86
C CYS A 36 4.49 -0.28 3.59
N MET A 37 4.60 -0.24 4.90
CA MET A 37 4.56 -1.45 5.71
C MET A 37 3.99 -1.15 7.09
N THR A 38 3.51 -2.20 7.75
CA THR A 38 2.99 -2.08 9.10
C THR A 38 3.11 -3.43 9.78
N GLN A 39 2.83 -3.45 11.08
CA GLN A 39 2.88 -4.67 11.85
C GLN A 39 1.67 -4.72 12.77
N VAL A 40 1.02 -5.87 12.85
CA VAL A 40 -0.15 -6.03 13.69
C VAL A 40 -0.05 -7.32 14.47
N ASP A 41 -0.75 -7.40 15.60
CA ASP A 41 -0.74 -8.60 16.43
C ASP A 41 -1.84 -9.58 16.05
N ASN A 42 -2.94 -9.09 15.50
CA ASN A 42 -4.09 -9.93 15.19
C ASN A 42 -4.29 -10.03 13.69
N TRP A 43 -4.63 -11.24 13.25
CA TRP A 43 -4.90 -11.47 11.84
C TRP A 43 -6.00 -10.55 11.32
N ASP A 44 -7.04 -10.33 12.12
CA ASP A 44 -8.17 -9.52 11.67
C ASP A 44 -7.81 -8.06 11.46
N ASP A 45 -6.69 -7.60 11.99
CA ASP A 45 -6.29 -6.22 11.85
C ASP A 45 -5.43 -5.97 10.63
N ILE A 46 -5.08 -7.02 9.87
CA ILE A 46 -4.15 -6.88 8.76
C ILE A 46 -4.66 -5.93 7.69
N LEU A 47 -5.85 -6.18 7.16
CA LEU A 47 -6.36 -5.35 6.08
C LEU A 47 -6.62 -3.91 6.49
N PRO A 48 -7.29 -3.65 7.63
CA PRO A 48 -7.46 -2.25 8.03
C PRO A 48 -6.14 -1.52 8.21
N ALA A 49 -5.14 -2.19 8.78
CA ALA A 49 -3.87 -1.54 9.05
C ALA A 49 -3.11 -1.23 7.77
N ILE A 50 -3.06 -2.20 6.83
CA ILE A 50 -2.29 -1.97 5.61
C ILE A 50 -3.01 -0.99 4.70
N GLU A 51 -4.35 -0.96 4.73
CA GLU A 51 -5.09 0.02 3.94
C GLU A 51 -4.81 1.43 4.44
N GLU A 52 -4.71 1.60 5.73
CA GLU A 52 -4.37 2.92 6.26
C GLU A 52 -2.94 3.30 5.92
N ALA A 53 -2.00 2.37 6.04
CA ALA A 53 -0.62 2.63 5.68
C ALA A 53 -0.50 3.00 4.21
N LYS A 54 -1.24 2.30 3.34
CA LYS A 54 -1.25 2.59 1.92
C LYS A 54 -1.77 3.99 1.65
N ARG A 55 -2.86 4.35 2.32
CA ARG A 55 -3.44 5.67 2.13
C ARG A 55 -2.48 6.77 2.52
N LEU A 56 -1.84 6.63 3.68
CA LEU A 56 -0.89 7.64 4.12
C LEU A 56 0.30 7.74 3.17
N TRP A 57 0.80 6.60 2.71
CA TRP A 57 1.93 6.59 1.79
C TRP A 57 1.60 7.34 0.51
N ILE A 58 0.42 7.07 -0.05
CA ILE A 58 0.02 7.69 -1.30
C ILE A 58 -0.28 9.16 -1.10
N GLU A 59 -0.92 9.52 0.02
CA GLU A 59 -1.21 10.92 0.29
C GLU A 59 0.07 11.74 0.34
N VAL A 60 1.09 11.22 1.02
CA VAL A 60 2.35 11.93 1.12
C VAL A 60 3.02 12.02 -0.25
N ALA A 61 2.98 10.94 -1.02
CA ALA A 61 3.59 10.93 -2.34
C ALA A 61 2.92 11.96 -3.26
N LEU A 62 1.60 12.02 -3.23
CA LEU A 62 0.88 12.99 -4.04
C LEU A 62 1.20 14.42 -3.61
N GLU A 63 1.26 14.63 -2.32
CA GLU A 63 1.55 15.95 -1.79
C GLU A 63 2.94 16.43 -2.18
N ARG A 64 3.90 15.51 -2.23
CA ARG A 64 5.28 15.85 -2.54
C ARG A 64 5.62 15.71 -4.00
N GLY A 65 4.66 15.35 -4.83
CA GLY A 65 4.90 15.18 -6.25
C GLY A 65 5.79 14.00 -6.58
N ARG A 66 5.83 12.98 -5.71
CA ARG A 66 6.63 11.80 -5.95
C ARG A 66 5.95 10.86 -6.92
N GLU A 67 6.75 10.10 -7.64
CA GLU A 67 6.22 9.08 -8.52
C GLU A 67 5.64 7.94 -7.72
N ILE A 68 4.45 7.48 -8.08
CA ILE A 68 3.78 6.39 -7.40
C ILE A 68 3.75 5.19 -8.32
N PRO A 69 4.44 4.09 -7.97
CA PRO A 69 4.45 2.91 -8.82
C PRO A 69 3.07 2.30 -8.94
N GLU A 70 2.79 1.71 -10.08
CA GLU A 70 1.53 1.03 -10.29
C GLU A 70 1.64 -0.43 -9.92
N PRO A 71 0.50 -1.10 -9.65
CA PRO A 71 0.55 -2.50 -9.24
C PRO A 71 1.14 -3.39 -10.30
N LEU A 72 1.94 -4.36 -9.85
CA LEU A 72 2.58 -5.30 -10.77
C LEU A 72 1.54 -6.18 -11.48
N GLY A 73 0.47 -6.53 -10.81
CA GLY A 73 -0.52 -7.41 -11.38
C GLY A 73 -1.28 -6.83 -12.55
N ILE A 74 -1.26 -5.52 -12.69
CA ILE A 74 -1.98 -4.87 -13.77
C ILE A 74 -1.38 -5.17 -15.12
N LEU A 75 -0.11 -5.56 -15.12
CA LEU A 75 0.61 -5.78 -16.37
C LEU A 75 0.43 -7.15 -16.95
N SER A 76 -0.23 -8.02 -16.26
CA SER A 76 -0.39 -9.39 -16.72
C SER A 76 -1.35 -9.52 -17.90
#